data_1c00f4d7be8aa9909e78771073ff2516
#
_entry.id   1c00f4d7be8aa9909e78771073ff2516
#
_cell.length_a   1.000
_cell.length_b   1.000
_cell.length_c   1.000
_cell.angle_alpha   90.00
_cell.angle_beta   90.00
_cell.angle_gamma   90.00
#
_symmetry.space_group_name_H-M   'P 1'
#
loop_
_entity.id
_entity.type
_entity.pdbx_description
1 polymer ?
#
loop_
_entity_poly.entity_id
_entity_poly.type
_entity_poly.pdbx_seq_one_letter_code
_entity_poly.pdbx_strand_id
1 'polypeptide(L)'
;ARGVIRSNFEDTELTAPVSGRVVKCFLSQNNQSIQKGDTLLVITTELLDTQRQLVNTQQQDYNTQLQDLTTLVSHKNTLLQTQQYAQERAAFLEKIGQLQAQLSLAKKELDRANQLFSKDVIAKAEYEKIYYRHEELLRQMQSTQQQQYAQWQAQRTEVERKLQSLQSDEKRISQEQQNYVIIAPITGKITQYKGVRLGNFLSQGQAVATISSEQHIIAEC
;
A
#
# COMPACT_ATOMS: atom_id res chain seq x y z
N ALA A 1 -1.95 -70.06 -1.14
CA ALA A 1 -2.04 -68.64 -1.32
C ALA A 1 -0.73 -67.97 -0.82
N ARG A 2 -0.05 -67.21 -1.68
CA ARG A 2 1.11 -66.41 -1.29
C ARG A 2 0.61 -64.97 -1.24
N GLY A 3 0.32 -64.42 -0.06
CA GLY A 3 0.03 -63.03 0.14
C GLY A 3 1.33 -62.21 0.08
N VAL A 4 1.34 -61.11 -0.65
CA VAL A 4 2.46 -60.16 -0.69
C VAL A 4 2.07 -59.02 0.20
N ILE A 5 2.81 -58.79 1.30
CA ILE A 5 2.69 -57.62 2.14
C ILE A 5 3.41 -56.48 1.40
N ARG A 6 2.66 -55.51 0.86
CA ARG A 6 3.20 -54.22 0.38
C ARG A 6 3.00 -53.16 1.46
N SER A 7 4.09 -52.70 2.00
CA SER A 7 4.11 -51.50 2.83
C SER A 7 3.99 -50.29 1.90
N ASN A 8 2.85 -49.58 1.97
CA ASN A 8 2.67 -48.32 1.25
C ASN A 8 3.18 -47.20 2.14
N PHE A 9 4.51 -47.11 2.30
CA PHE A 9 5.13 -45.98 2.96
C PHE A 9 5.23 -44.85 1.92
N GLU A 10 4.45 -43.79 2.08
CA GLU A 10 4.69 -42.55 1.35
C GLU A 10 5.74 -41.74 2.13
N ASP A 11 6.98 -41.88 1.69
CA ASP A 11 8.07 -41.07 2.18
C ASP A 11 7.99 -39.68 1.52
N THR A 12 7.87 -38.63 2.36
CA THR A 12 7.87 -37.25 1.89
C THR A 12 9.18 -36.59 2.26
N GLU A 13 9.95 -36.21 1.24
CA GLU A 13 11.19 -35.47 1.44
C GLU A 13 10.90 -34.01 1.81
N LEU A 14 11.49 -33.55 2.90
CA LEU A 14 11.46 -32.14 3.34
C LEU A 14 12.68 -31.42 2.76
N THR A 15 12.44 -30.42 1.93
CA THR A 15 13.48 -29.56 1.38
C THR A 15 13.31 -28.11 1.85
N ALA A 16 14.38 -27.35 1.89
CA ALA A 16 14.35 -25.93 2.20
C ALA A 16 13.73 -25.16 1.00
N PRO A 17 12.60 -24.47 1.19
CA PRO A 17 11.95 -23.72 0.10
C PRO A 17 12.71 -22.46 -0.29
N VAL A 18 13.54 -21.91 0.61
CA VAL A 18 14.37 -20.73 0.42
C VAL A 18 15.75 -20.92 0.99
N SER A 19 16.73 -20.14 0.50
CA SER A 19 18.07 -20.09 1.09
C SER A 19 18.10 -19.16 2.29
N GLY A 20 18.81 -19.56 3.36
CA GLY A 20 19.01 -18.70 4.53
C GLY A 20 19.52 -19.44 5.75
N ARG A 21 19.71 -18.69 6.83
CA ARG A 21 20.21 -19.23 8.11
C ARG A 21 19.06 -19.73 8.98
N VAL A 22 19.22 -20.90 9.57
CA VAL A 22 18.25 -21.48 10.51
C VAL A 22 18.30 -20.71 11.84
N VAL A 23 17.17 -20.11 12.23
CA VAL A 23 17.00 -19.36 13.48
C VAL A 23 16.22 -20.11 14.54
N LYS A 24 15.42 -21.13 14.15
CA LYS A 24 14.80 -22.09 15.07
C LYS A 24 14.84 -23.48 14.42
N CYS A 25 15.11 -24.50 15.22
CA CYS A 25 15.12 -25.90 14.80
C CYS A 25 14.40 -26.73 15.85
N PHE A 26 13.33 -27.38 15.47
CA PHE A 26 12.53 -28.30 16.32
C PHE A 26 12.78 -29.77 15.97
N LEU A 27 13.61 -30.02 14.96
CA LEU A 27 14.08 -31.34 14.63
C LEU A 27 15.30 -31.70 15.48
N SER A 28 15.29 -32.86 16.14
CA SER A 28 16.36 -33.24 17.03
C SER A 28 17.05 -34.57 16.62
N GLN A 29 16.28 -35.53 16.16
CA GLN A 29 16.78 -36.88 15.87
C GLN A 29 15.86 -37.68 14.93
N ASN A 30 16.38 -38.79 14.41
CA ASN A 30 15.56 -39.77 13.71
C ASN A 30 14.53 -40.41 14.67
N ASN A 31 13.42 -40.88 14.14
CA ASN A 31 12.27 -41.48 14.84
C ASN A 31 11.47 -40.47 15.72
N GLN A 32 11.72 -39.19 15.60
CA GLN A 32 10.88 -38.15 16.21
C GLN A 32 9.48 -38.17 15.55
N SER A 33 8.43 -38.32 16.36
CA SER A 33 7.05 -38.21 15.91
C SER A 33 6.66 -36.78 15.70
N ILE A 34 6.03 -36.44 14.57
CA ILE A 34 5.54 -35.09 14.21
C ILE A 34 4.11 -35.18 13.71
N GLN A 35 3.35 -34.12 13.88
CA GLN A 35 2.00 -33.97 13.38
C GLN A 35 1.99 -33.03 12.18
N LYS A 36 1.04 -33.26 11.25
CA LYS A 36 0.81 -32.35 10.14
C LYS A 36 0.55 -30.93 10.65
N GLY A 37 1.29 -29.95 10.12
CA GLY A 37 1.21 -28.55 10.53
C GLY A 37 2.24 -28.14 11.59
N ASP A 38 2.97 -29.09 12.20
CA ASP A 38 4.04 -28.73 13.15
C ASP A 38 5.13 -27.92 12.46
N THR A 39 5.59 -26.85 13.12
CA THR A 39 6.74 -26.09 12.67
C THR A 39 8.02 -26.90 12.95
N LEU A 40 8.80 -27.16 11.91
CA LEU A 40 10.02 -27.97 11.98
C LEU A 40 11.27 -27.10 12.01
N LEU A 41 11.33 -26.09 11.14
CA LEU A 41 12.44 -25.15 11.03
C LEU A 41 11.91 -23.73 10.75
N VAL A 42 12.66 -22.74 11.21
CA VAL A 42 12.45 -21.33 10.84
C VAL A 42 13.76 -20.77 10.29
N ILE A 43 13.69 -20.21 9.10
CA ILE A 43 14.81 -19.54 8.41
C ILE A 43 14.72 -18.05 8.68
N THR A 44 15.84 -17.31 8.67
CA THR A 44 15.85 -15.85 8.90
C THR A 44 15.07 -15.09 7.85
N THR A 45 14.31 -14.11 8.31
CA THR A 45 13.46 -13.22 7.48
C THR A 45 13.96 -11.77 7.46
N GLU A 46 15.17 -11.49 7.96
CA GLU A 46 15.67 -10.11 8.16
C GLU A 46 15.48 -9.19 6.95
N LEU A 47 15.73 -9.71 5.74
CA LEU A 47 15.54 -8.93 4.52
C LEU A 47 14.06 -8.60 4.28
N LEU A 48 13.17 -9.59 4.44
CA LEU A 48 11.72 -9.41 4.27
C LEU A 48 11.14 -8.50 5.36
N ASP A 49 11.64 -8.62 6.58
CA ASP A 49 11.22 -7.76 7.70
C ASP A 49 11.59 -6.31 7.43
N THR A 50 12.78 -6.05 6.89
CA THR A 50 13.22 -4.72 6.46
C THR A 50 12.35 -4.17 5.33
N GLN A 51 12.06 -4.99 4.31
CA GLN A 51 11.18 -4.60 3.22
C GLN A 51 9.76 -4.30 3.70
N ARG A 52 9.23 -5.12 4.61
CA ARG A 52 7.92 -4.92 5.22
C ARG A 52 7.85 -3.61 6.01
N GLN A 53 8.89 -3.31 6.78
CA GLN A 53 8.97 -2.06 7.53
C GLN A 53 8.96 -0.85 6.59
N LEU A 54 9.72 -0.90 5.48
CA LEU A 54 9.72 0.15 4.46
C LEU A 54 8.33 0.36 3.85
N VAL A 55 7.66 -0.72 3.44
CA VAL A 55 6.29 -0.68 2.89
C VAL A 55 5.32 -0.06 3.89
N ASN A 56 5.38 -0.46 5.16
CA ASN A 56 4.52 0.08 6.21
C ASN A 56 4.73 1.59 6.44
N THR A 57 5.99 2.04 6.45
CA THR A 57 6.31 3.47 6.58
C THR A 57 5.76 4.26 5.40
N GLN A 58 5.96 3.79 4.17
CA GLN A 58 5.42 4.44 2.97
C GLN A 58 3.90 4.47 2.96
N GLN A 59 3.23 3.40 3.43
CA GLN A 59 1.77 3.38 3.55
C GLN A 59 1.27 4.44 4.55
N GLN A 60 1.93 4.61 5.68
CA GLN A 60 1.59 5.64 6.66
C GLN A 60 1.72 7.05 6.06
N ASP A 61 2.82 7.32 5.37
CA ASP A 61 3.05 8.62 4.71
C ASP A 61 1.99 8.92 3.65
N TYR A 62 1.69 7.97 2.76
CA TYR A 62 0.66 8.16 1.74
C TYR A 62 -0.75 8.22 2.31
N ASN A 63 -1.06 7.52 3.40
CA ASN A 63 -2.35 7.66 4.08
C ASN A 63 -2.54 9.07 4.65
N THR A 64 -1.50 9.66 5.24
CA THR A 64 -1.52 11.04 5.72
C THR A 64 -1.75 12.03 4.57
N GLN A 65 -1.03 11.85 3.45
CA GLN A 65 -1.23 12.66 2.24
C GLN A 65 -2.66 12.52 1.67
N LEU A 66 -3.21 11.31 1.66
CA LEU A 66 -4.56 11.04 1.17
C LEU A 66 -5.62 11.74 2.03
N GLN A 67 -5.45 11.76 3.36
CA GLN A 67 -6.33 12.46 4.27
C GLN A 67 -6.32 13.97 4.00
N ASP A 68 -5.14 14.57 3.83
CA ASP A 68 -4.99 15.99 3.50
C ASP A 68 -5.62 16.34 2.15
N LEU A 69 -5.32 15.55 1.11
CA LEU A 69 -5.91 15.75 -0.22
C LEU A 69 -7.44 15.58 -0.22
N THR A 70 -7.95 14.62 0.55
CA THR A 70 -9.40 14.45 0.72
C THR A 70 -10.03 15.67 1.40
N THR A 71 -9.35 16.24 2.38
CA THR A 71 -9.76 17.48 3.07
C THR A 71 -9.79 18.65 2.11
N LEU A 72 -8.74 18.82 1.28
CA LEU A 72 -8.63 19.90 0.28
C LEU A 72 -9.72 19.80 -0.79
N VAL A 73 -9.96 18.61 -1.35
CA VAL A 73 -10.97 18.39 -2.39
C VAL A 73 -12.39 18.56 -1.85
N SER A 74 -12.64 18.20 -0.59
CA SER A 74 -13.97 18.35 0.04
C SER A 74 -14.25 19.74 0.62
N HIS A 75 -13.39 20.73 0.39
CA HIS A 75 -13.50 22.10 0.87
C HIS A 75 -13.62 22.23 2.41
N LYS A 76 -13.15 21.24 3.15
CA LYS A 76 -13.18 21.30 4.62
C LYS A 76 -12.06 22.19 5.14
N ASN A 77 -12.40 23.03 6.10
CA ASN A 77 -11.41 23.90 6.75
C ASN A 77 -10.79 23.21 7.98
N THR A 78 -10.30 21.98 7.79
CA THR A 78 -9.63 21.21 8.83
C THR A 78 -8.12 21.43 8.75
N LEU A 79 -7.42 21.21 9.86
CA LEU A 79 -5.96 21.28 9.90
C LEU A 79 -5.37 20.18 9.00
N LEU A 80 -4.40 20.56 8.18
CA LEU A 80 -3.65 19.60 7.34
C LEU A 80 -2.43 19.10 8.12
N GLN A 81 -2.09 17.82 7.93
CA GLN A 81 -1.00 17.17 8.66
C GLN A 81 0.34 17.36 7.94
N THR A 82 0.34 17.39 6.61
CA THR A 82 1.55 17.57 5.81
C THR A 82 1.84 19.03 5.57
N GLN A 83 3.09 19.42 5.80
CA GLN A 83 3.56 20.79 5.57
C GLN A 83 3.39 21.20 4.11
N GLN A 84 3.62 20.29 3.17
CA GLN A 84 3.46 20.56 1.74
C GLN A 84 2.06 21.07 1.42
N TYR A 85 1.02 20.30 1.78
CA TYR A 85 -0.36 20.68 1.46
C TYR A 85 -0.86 21.88 2.27
N ALA A 86 -0.33 22.08 3.48
CA ALA A 86 -0.61 23.29 4.24
C ALA A 86 -0.09 24.55 3.51
N GLN A 87 1.13 24.50 2.95
CA GLN A 87 1.71 25.60 2.17
C GLN A 87 0.97 25.80 0.84
N GLU A 88 0.65 24.72 0.11
CA GLU A 88 -0.12 24.80 -1.14
C GLU A 88 -1.50 25.47 -0.90
N ARG A 89 -2.21 25.07 0.17
CA ARG A 89 -3.48 25.68 0.55
C ARG A 89 -3.32 27.16 0.91
N ALA A 90 -2.29 27.52 1.66
CA ALA A 90 -2.04 28.90 2.04
C ALA A 90 -1.79 29.79 0.80
N ALA A 91 -0.95 29.33 -0.13
CA ALA A 91 -0.67 30.02 -1.39
C ALA A 91 -1.94 30.17 -2.26
N PHE A 92 -2.75 29.13 -2.34
CA PHE A 92 -4.02 29.15 -3.06
C PHE A 92 -5.00 30.18 -2.45
N LEU A 93 -5.16 30.16 -1.12
CA LEU A 93 -6.06 31.11 -0.43
C LEU A 93 -5.60 32.56 -0.58
N GLU A 94 -4.29 32.80 -0.55
CA GLU A 94 -3.73 34.15 -0.82
C GLU A 94 -4.07 34.58 -2.24
N LYS A 95 -3.88 33.73 -3.24
CA LYS A 95 -4.21 34.03 -4.64
C LYS A 95 -5.69 34.31 -4.83
N ILE A 96 -6.56 33.54 -4.21
CA ILE A 96 -8.01 33.78 -4.25
C ILE A 96 -8.38 35.08 -3.54
N GLY A 97 -7.76 35.38 -2.40
CA GLY A 97 -7.96 36.63 -1.68
C GLY A 97 -7.60 37.87 -2.53
N GLN A 98 -6.47 37.83 -3.25
CA GLN A 98 -6.07 38.87 -4.20
C GLN A 98 -7.11 39.07 -5.31
N LEU A 99 -7.59 37.97 -5.92
CA LEU A 99 -8.61 38.04 -6.98
C LEU A 99 -9.96 38.53 -6.45
N GLN A 100 -10.35 38.12 -5.24
CA GLN A 100 -11.57 38.61 -4.58
C GLN A 100 -11.51 40.12 -4.31
N ALA A 101 -10.36 40.65 -3.88
CA ALA A 101 -10.19 42.09 -3.67
C ALA A 101 -10.33 42.87 -4.98
N GLN A 102 -9.70 42.37 -6.07
CA GLN A 102 -9.82 42.99 -7.41
C GLN A 102 -11.26 42.93 -7.93
N LEU A 103 -11.92 41.77 -7.78
CA LEU A 103 -13.31 41.58 -8.20
C LEU A 103 -14.27 42.51 -7.42
N SER A 104 -14.06 42.68 -6.10
CA SER A 104 -14.83 43.58 -5.28
C SER A 104 -14.72 45.04 -5.74
N LEU A 105 -13.49 45.44 -6.13
CA LEU A 105 -13.27 46.79 -6.70
C LEU A 105 -13.98 46.96 -8.05
N ALA A 106 -13.78 46.00 -8.96
CA ALA A 106 -14.42 46.01 -10.28
C ALA A 106 -15.95 45.98 -10.18
N LYS A 107 -16.51 45.25 -9.19
CA LYS A 107 -17.96 45.28 -8.93
C LYS A 107 -18.46 46.64 -8.53
N LYS A 108 -17.76 47.37 -7.64
CA LYS A 108 -18.13 48.76 -7.25
C LYS A 108 -18.04 49.71 -8.44
N GLU A 109 -17.05 49.54 -9.32
CA GLU A 109 -16.92 50.31 -10.55
C GLU A 109 -18.10 50.05 -11.49
N LEU A 110 -18.46 48.76 -11.67
CA LEU A 110 -19.59 48.32 -12.49
C LEU A 110 -20.94 48.87 -11.94
N ASP A 111 -21.17 48.76 -10.63
CA ASP A 111 -22.39 49.29 -9.99
C ASP A 111 -22.55 50.84 -10.20
N ARG A 112 -21.44 51.57 -10.14
CA ARG A 112 -21.41 52.99 -10.43
C ARG A 112 -21.65 53.26 -11.92
N ALA A 113 -20.99 52.48 -12.82
CA ALA A 113 -21.20 52.62 -14.27
C ALA A 113 -22.64 52.30 -14.67
N ASN A 114 -23.29 51.32 -14.04
CA ASN A 114 -24.72 51.03 -14.25
C ASN A 114 -25.60 52.24 -13.93
N GLN A 115 -25.34 52.95 -12.81
CA GLN A 115 -26.11 54.15 -12.44
C GLN A 115 -25.89 55.32 -13.38
N LEU A 116 -24.67 55.51 -13.90
CA LEU A 116 -24.33 56.56 -14.84
C LEU A 116 -24.88 56.29 -16.24
N PHE A 117 -24.77 55.03 -16.69
CA PHE A 117 -25.29 54.61 -17.98
C PHE A 117 -26.83 54.69 -18.05
N SER A 118 -27.52 54.29 -16.96
CA SER A 118 -28.99 54.43 -16.88
C SER A 118 -29.49 55.91 -16.91
N LYS A 119 -28.60 56.88 -16.68
CA LYS A 119 -28.86 58.31 -16.75
C LYS A 119 -28.27 58.96 -18.01
N ASP A 120 -27.82 58.15 -18.98
CA ASP A 120 -27.16 58.60 -20.20
C ASP A 120 -25.91 59.47 -19.99
N VAL A 121 -25.20 59.31 -18.85
CA VAL A 121 -24.03 60.13 -18.48
C VAL A 121 -22.74 59.59 -19.09
N ILE A 122 -22.63 58.25 -19.30
CA ILE A 122 -21.48 57.60 -19.93
C ILE A 122 -21.85 56.91 -21.24
N ALA A 123 -20.87 56.84 -22.15
CA ALA A 123 -21.06 56.16 -23.43
C ALA A 123 -21.16 54.63 -23.24
N LYS A 124 -21.92 53.95 -24.15
CA LYS A 124 -22.06 52.52 -24.12
C LYS A 124 -20.72 51.77 -24.16
N ALA A 125 -19.78 52.24 -24.96
CA ALA A 125 -18.45 51.63 -25.07
C ALA A 125 -17.66 51.68 -23.75
N GLU A 126 -17.81 52.75 -22.96
CA GLU A 126 -17.19 52.89 -21.63
C GLU A 126 -17.83 51.96 -20.61
N TYR A 127 -19.16 51.85 -20.60
CA TYR A 127 -19.90 50.89 -19.80
C TYR A 127 -19.48 49.44 -20.12
N GLU A 128 -19.45 49.06 -21.42
CA GLU A 128 -19.06 47.72 -21.86
C GLU A 128 -17.63 47.37 -21.43
N LYS A 129 -16.69 48.31 -21.48
CA LYS A 129 -15.32 48.11 -21.00
C LYS A 129 -15.25 47.71 -19.51
N ILE A 130 -16.03 48.44 -18.66
CA ILE A 130 -16.09 48.19 -17.22
C ILE A 130 -16.75 46.82 -16.95
N TYR A 131 -17.85 46.53 -17.66
CA TYR A 131 -18.57 45.27 -17.60
C TYR A 131 -17.65 44.07 -17.93
N TYR A 132 -16.95 44.10 -19.07
CA TYR A 132 -16.07 43.04 -19.50
C TYR A 132 -14.89 42.83 -18.56
N ARG A 133 -14.36 43.89 -17.94
CA ARG A 133 -13.31 43.77 -16.92
C ARG A 133 -13.80 43.02 -15.68
N HIS A 134 -15.01 43.29 -15.23
CA HIS A 134 -15.61 42.54 -14.12
C HIS A 134 -15.78 41.05 -14.48
N GLU A 135 -16.33 40.77 -15.65
CA GLU A 135 -16.54 39.39 -16.15
C GLU A 135 -15.21 38.63 -16.32
N GLU A 136 -14.18 39.30 -16.78
CA GLU A 136 -12.85 38.73 -16.92
C GLU A 136 -12.27 38.27 -15.57
N LEU A 137 -12.33 39.14 -14.56
CA LEU A 137 -11.86 38.85 -13.21
C LEU A 137 -12.66 37.71 -12.56
N LEU A 138 -13.97 37.67 -12.78
CA LEU A 138 -14.83 36.57 -12.31
C LEU A 138 -14.42 35.24 -12.92
N ARG A 139 -14.24 35.19 -14.24
CA ARG A 139 -13.79 34.00 -14.95
C ARG A 139 -12.39 33.59 -14.52
N GLN A 140 -11.47 34.53 -14.31
CA GLN A 140 -10.12 34.24 -13.83
C GLN A 140 -10.14 33.60 -12.44
N MET A 141 -10.97 34.11 -11.52
CA MET A 141 -11.12 33.53 -10.18
C MET A 141 -11.67 32.10 -10.26
N GLN A 142 -12.74 31.89 -11.04
CA GLN A 142 -13.34 30.57 -11.22
C GLN A 142 -12.37 29.56 -11.86
N SER A 143 -11.65 29.99 -12.90
CA SER A 143 -10.63 29.14 -13.55
C SER A 143 -9.51 28.77 -12.58
N THR A 144 -9.03 29.72 -11.78
CA THR A 144 -7.99 29.47 -10.76
C THR A 144 -8.46 28.42 -9.74
N GLN A 145 -9.71 28.54 -9.27
CA GLN A 145 -10.28 27.57 -8.34
C GLN A 145 -10.39 26.17 -8.99
N GLN A 146 -10.96 26.09 -10.19
CA GLN A 146 -11.15 24.82 -10.90
C GLN A 146 -9.81 24.11 -11.17
N GLN A 147 -8.80 24.86 -11.61
CA GLN A 147 -7.46 24.31 -11.88
C GLN A 147 -6.83 23.73 -10.60
N GLN A 148 -6.90 24.46 -9.48
CA GLN A 148 -6.34 23.98 -8.21
C GLN A 148 -7.05 22.73 -7.70
N TYR A 149 -8.39 22.70 -7.75
CA TYR A 149 -9.15 21.52 -7.33
C TYR A 149 -8.91 20.31 -8.25
N ALA A 150 -8.80 20.52 -9.55
CA ALA A 150 -8.45 19.46 -10.50
C ALA A 150 -7.04 18.90 -10.21
N GLN A 151 -6.08 19.75 -9.85
CA GLN A 151 -4.74 19.34 -9.47
C GLN A 151 -4.76 18.48 -8.19
N TRP A 152 -5.43 18.91 -7.13
CA TRP A 152 -5.55 18.14 -5.88
C TRP A 152 -6.28 16.80 -6.11
N GLN A 153 -7.31 16.80 -6.96
CA GLN A 153 -8.01 15.57 -7.33
C GLN A 153 -7.09 14.59 -8.07
N ALA A 154 -6.27 15.08 -9.00
CA ALA A 154 -5.29 14.25 -9.72
C ALA A 154 -4.23 13.68 -8.78
N GLN A 155 -3.69 14.51 -7.87
CA GLN A 155 -2.74 14.08 -6.84
C GLN A 155 -3.36 13.02 -5.91
N ARG A 156 -4.63 13.19 -5.51
CA ARG A 156 -5.36 12.21 -4.69
C ARG A 156 -5.44 10.86 -5.39
N THR A 157 -5.85 10.85 -6.65
CA THR A 157 -5.94 9.61 -7.45
C THR A 157 -4.57 8.92 -7.59
N GLU A 158 -3.50 9.70 -7.73
CA GLU A 158 -2.14 9.15 -7.80
C GLU A 158 -1.71 8.52 -6.47
N VAL A 159 -1.99 9.17 -5.34
CA VAL A 159 -1.72 8.62 -4.01
C VAL A 159 -2.53 7.36 -3.74
N GLU A 160 -3.81 7.31 -4.15
CA GLU A 160 -4.65 6.11 -4.06
C GLU A 160 -4.05 4.92 -4.84
N ARG A 161 -3.53 5.15 -6.05
CA ARG A 161 -2.84 4.12 -6.84
C ARG A 161 -1.56 3.62 -6.15
N LYS A 162 -0.76 4.52 -5.58
CA LYS A 162 0.45 4.15 -4.82
C LYS A 162 0.13 3.30 -3.61
N LEU A 163 -0.92 3.64 -2.85
CA LEU A 163 -1.39 2.84 -1.74
C LEU A 163 -1.84 1.44 -2.18
N GLN A 164 -2.55 1.33 -3.30
CA GLN A 164 -2.96 0.04 -3.86
C GLN A 164 -1.76 -0.82 -4.27
N SER A 165 -0.72 -0.22 -4.86
CA SER A 165 0.53 -0.93 -5.17
C SER A 165 1.22 -1.44 -3.91
N LEU A 166 1.35 -0.59 -2.87
CA LEU A 166 1.97 -0.98 -1.60
C LEU A 166 1.19 -2.09 -0.87
N GLN A 167 -0.15 -2.10 -0.96
CA GLN A 167 -0.97 -3.21 -0.43
C GLN A 167 -0.68 -4.53 -1.15
N SER A 168 -0.44 -4.47 -2.46
CA SER A 168 -0.06 -5.65 -3.25
C SER A 168 1.33 -6.15 -2.86
N ASP A 169 2.28 -5.24 -2.64
CA ASP A 169 3.63 -5.58 -2.16
C ASP A 169 3.60 -6.19 -0.76
N GLU A 170 2.80 -5.65 0.15
CA GLU A 170 2.62 -6.22 1.49
C GLU A 170 2.09 -7.65 1.45
N LYS A 171 1.08 -7.93 0.61
CA LYS A 171 0.56 -9.27 0.40
C LYS A 171 1.63 -10.21 -0.15
N ARG A 172 2.42 -9.78 -1.13
CA ARG A 172 3.52 -10.54 -1.69
C ARG A 172 4.56 -10.89 -0.62
N ILE A 173 4.99 -9.90 0.17
CA ILE A 173 5.94 -10.11 1.28
C ILE A 173 5.37 -11.10 2.31
N SER A 174 4.09 -10.97 2.66
CA SER A 174 3.42 -11.86 3.61
C SER A 174 3.35 -13.31 3.10
N GLN A 175 3.09 -13.51 1.81
CA GLN A 175 3.11 -14.83 1.18
C GLN A 175 4.53 -15.42 1.13
N GLU A 176 5.51 -14.59 0.80
CA GLU A 176 6.91 -15.01 0.75
C GLU A 176 7.42 -15.42 2.14
N GLN A 177 7.03 -14.72 3.22
CA GLN A 177 7.38 -15.07 4.59
C GLN A 177 6.93 -16.49 4.98
N GLN A 178 5.84 -17.02 4.40
CA GLN A 178 5.40 -18.39 4.67
C GLN A 178 6.43 -19.44 4.23
N ASN A 179 7.23 -19.15 3.21
CA ASN A 179 8.28 -20.03 2.73
C ASN A 179 9.48 -20.12 3.69
N TYR A 180 9.59 -19.21 4.65
CA TYR A 180 10.68 -19.19 5.65
C TYR A 180 10.37 -20.05 6.88
N VAL A 181 9.16 -20.63 6.94
CA VAL A 181 8.76 -21.58 7.98
C VAL A 181 8.52 -22.93 7.32
N ILE A 182 9.35 -23.93 7.65
CA ILE A 182 9.17 -25.29 7.17
C ILE A 182 8.25 -26.00 8.12
N ILE A 183 7.09 -26.41 7.64
CA ILE A 183 6.05 -27.14 8.39
C ILE A 183 5.97 -28.59 7.92
N ALA A 184 5.51 -29.49 8.79
CA ALA A 184 5.27 -30.89 8.45
C ALA A 184 4.05 -31.01 7.50
N PRO A 185 4.20 -31.52 6.27
CA PRO A 185 3.10 -31.68 5.33
C PRO A 185 2.18 -32.86 5.69
N ILE A 186 2.70 -33.86 6.39
CA ILE A 186 2.00 -35.07 6.83
C ILE A 186 2.35 -35.42 8.27
N THR A 187 1.51 -36.21 8.93
CA THR A 187 1.81 -36.82 10.23
C THR A 187 2.64 -38.08 10.01
N GLY A 188 3.71 -38.26 10.79
CA GLY A 188 4.59 -39.39 10.66
C GLY A 188 5.81 -39.31 11.57
N LYS A 189 6.83 -40.10 11.22
CA LYS A 189 8.13 -40.10 11.90
C LYS A 189 9.23 -39.58 10.99
N ILE A 190 10.13 -38.82 11.58
CA ILE A 190 11.33 -38.32 10.90
C ILE A 190 12.25 -39.53 10.63
N THR A 191 12.60 -39.73 9.36
CA THR A 191 13.64 -40.64 8.92
C THR A 191 14.78 -39.84 8.29
N GLN A 192 15.89 -40.29 8.01
CA GLN A 192 17.00 -39.64 7.27
C GLN A 192 17.23 -38.14 7.63
N TYR A 193 17.20 -37.79 8.92
CA TYR A 193 17.52 -36.45 9.36
C TYR A 193 18.95 -36.04 8.96
N LYS A 194 19.13 -34.91 8.27
CA LYS A 194 20.43 -34.45 7.75
C LYS A 194 21.25 -33.65 8.77
N GLY A 195 20.85 -33.61 10.06
CA GLY A 195 21.60 -32.99 11.12
C GLY A 195 21.59 -31.45 11.09
N VAL A 196 20.54 -30.85 10.54
CA VAL A 196 20.37 -29.40 10.48
C VAL A 196 20.23 -28.82 11.89
N ARG A 197 21.02 -27.82 12.23
CA ARG A 197 21.05 -27.19 13.56
C ARG A 197 20.84 -25.69 13.46
N LEU A 198 20.49 -25.08 14.58
CA LEU A 198 20.45 -23.62 14.72
C LEU A 198 21.77 -23.00 14.21
N GLY A 199 21.68 -21.96 13.41
CA GLY A 199 22.82 -21.27 12.81
C GLY A 199 23.34 -21.87 11.49
N ASN A 200 22.91 -23.09 11.09
CA ASN A 200 23.28 -23.61 9.80
C ASN A 200 22.70 -22.77 8.66
N PHE A 201 23.40 -22.71 7.55
CA PHE A 201 22.90 -22.12 6.33
C PHE A 201 22.32 -23.24 5.44
N LEU A 202 21.10 -23.03 4.95
CA LEU A 202 20.43 -23.91 4.01
C LEU A 202 20.39 -23.26 2.64
N SER A 203 20.57 -24.05 1.59
CA SER A 203 20.35 -23.62 0.22
C SER A 203 18.94 -24.05 -0.23
N GLN A 204 18.32 -23.28 -1.11
CA GLN A 204 17.03 -23.65 -1.70
C GLN A 204 17.10 -25.01 -2.34
N GLY A 205 16.11 -25.87 -2.09
CA GLY A 205 16.07 -27.26 -2.56
C GLY A 205 16.92 -28.25 -1.74
N GLN A 206 17.66 -27.80 -0.72
CA GLN A 206 18.46 -28.66 0.13
C GLN A 206 17.55 -29.56 0.98
N ALA A 207 17.80 -30.88 0.93
CA ALA A 207 17.10 -31.87 1.76
C ALA A 207 17.43 -31.66 3.25
N VAL A 208 16.40 -31.65 4.09
CA VAL A 208 16.47 -31.47 5.55
C VAL A 208 16.24 -32.80 6.28
N ALA A 209 15.18 -33.48 5.91
CA ALA A 209 14.78 -34.76 6.48
C ALA A 209 13.77 -35.44 5.55
N THR A 210 13.45 -36.70 5.84
CA THR A 210 12.34 -37.45 5.22
C THR A 210 11.30 -37.76 6.30
N ILE A 211 10.01 -37.59 5.99
CA ILE A 211 8.91 -38.01 6.86
C ILE A 211 8.31 -39.25 6.29
N SER A 212 8.25 -40.35 7.09
CA SER A 212 7.55 -41.57 6.74
C SER A 212 6.20 -41.63 7.44
N SER A 213 5.14 -41.80 6.68
CA SER A 213 3.76 -41.89 7.21
C SER A 213 3.56 -43.28 7.85
N GLU A 214 2.99 -43.33 9.06
CA GLU A 214 2.56 -44.60 9.72
C GLU A 214 1.14 -45.01 9.24
N GLN A 215 0.86 -45.05 7.95
CA GLN A 215 -0.44 -45.55 7.49
C GLN A 215 -0.39 -47.04 7.18
N HIS A 216 -1.27 -47.73 7.89
CA HIS A 216 -1.80 -49.10 7.77
C HIS A 216 -1.17 -50.06 6.75
N ILE A 217 -0.69 -51.18 7.28
CA ILE A 217 -0.40 -52.42 6.53
C ILE A 217 -1.72 -52.92 5.94
N ILE A 218 -1.87 -52.86 4.63
CA ILE A 218 -2.95 -53.53 3.92
C ILE A 218 -2.45 -54.92 3.56
N ALA A 219 -3.01 -55.94 4.17
CA ALA A 219 -2.82 -57.32 3.74
C ALA A 219 -3.81 -57.62 2.60
N GLU A 220 -3.33 -57.71 1.37
CA GLU A 220 -4.11 -58.30 0.27
C GLU A 220 -3.99 -59.83 0.34
N CYS A 221 -5.15 -60.49 0.59
CA CYS A 221 -5.30 -61.96 0.55
C CYS A 221 -5.63 -62.46 -0.86
#